data_54b5043dd17e271bf5a45a5338a99952
#
_entry.id   54b5043dd17e271bf5a45a5338a99952
#
_cell.length_a   1.000
_cell.length_b   1.000
_cell.length_c   1.000
_cell.angle_alpha   90.00
_cell.angle_beta   90.00
_cell.angle_gamma   90.00
#
_symmetry.space_group_name_H-M   'P 1'
#
loop_
_entity.id
_entity.type
_entity.pdbx_description
1 polymer ?
#
loop_
_entity_poly.entity_id
_entity_poly.type
_entity_poly.pdbx_seq_one_letter_code
_entity_poly.pdbx_strand_id
1 'polypeptide(L)'
;EALYSKCTILVEGETEYGSFGYFAKTLGVNFDYHGICLINARGESSISKIAQLVRRFHIPAVCLYDRDVMGTTRQSPYVFFTDFICYEMDVVKSCLAHRGRKALDQVIGDMEDAGDAVNTSLIKKAGAKLGLPKGYYPPVKLKNINPRNREALEFYYFAWLYGNKGV
;
A
#
# COMPACT_ATOMS: atom_id res chain seq x y z
N GLU A 1 -2.79 19.15 -13.65
CA GLU A 1 -1.34 18.84 -13.57
C GLU A 1 -0.95 17.71 -14.54
N ALA A 2 -1.64 16.57 -14.55
CA ALA A 2 -1.31 15.42 -15.39
C ALA A 2 -1.12 15.75 -16.88
N LEU A 3 -1.93 16.64 -17.43
CA LEU A 3 -1.86 17.03 -18.85
C LEU A 3 -0.62 17.86 -19.22
N TYR A 4 0.11 18.34 -18.24
CA TYR A 4 1.36 19.09 -18.40
C TYR A 4 2.59 18.29 -17.98
N SER A 5 2.41 17.04 -17.58
CA SER A 5 3.49 16.17 -17.14
C SER A 5 4.18 15.48 -18.34
N LYS A 6 5.41 15.06 -18.14
CA LYS A 6 6.16 14.21 -19.09
C LYS A 6 5.80 12.73 -18.94
N CYS A 7 5.33 12.35 -17.76
CA CYS A 7 4.92 10.99 -17.44
C CYS A 7 3.94 11.03 -16.25
N THR A 8 3.02 10.07 -16.20
CA THR A 8 2.15 9.88 -15.05
C THR A 8 2.39 8.53 -14.41
N ILE A 9 2.32 8.49 -13.07
CA ILE A 9 2.26 7.26 -12.29
C ILE A 9 0.86 7.20 -11.67
N LEU A 10 0.15 6.12 -11.95
CA LEU A 10 -1.20 5.87 -11.44
C LEU A 10 -1.13 4.80 -10.36
N VAL A 11 -1.64 5.11 -9.19
CA VAL A 11 -1.73 4.21 -8.04
C VAL A 11 -3.17 4.05 -7.61
N GLU A 12 -3.47 2.97 -6.87
CA GLU A 12 -4.83 2.63 -6.54
C GLU A 12 -5.43 3.53 -5.47
N GLY A 13 -4.66 3.84 -4.42
CA GLY A 13 -5.18 4.45 -3.21
C GLY A 13 -4.30 5.52 -2.56
N GLU A 14 -4.77 5.96 -1.39
CA GLU A 14 -4.14 7.04 -0.61
C GLU A 14 -2.78 6.61 -0.03
N THR A 15 -2.61 5.33 0.32
CA THR A 15 -1.37 4.83 0.93
C THR A 15 -0.20 4.96 -0.04
N GLU A 16 -0.37 4.47 -1.27
CA GLU A 16 0.62 4.58 -2.34
C GLU A 16 0.86 6.05 -2.70
N TYR A 17 -0.23 6.80 -2.87
CA TYR A 17 -0.16 8.22 -3.23
C TYR A 17 0.65 9.03 -2.21
N GLY A 18 0.38 8.85 -0.91
CA GLY A 18 1.08 9.54 0.16
C GLY A 18 2.56 9.13 0.31
N SER A 19 2.86 7.84 0.09
CA SER A 19 4.20 7.30 0.34
C SER A 19 5.16 7.45 -0.85
N PHE A 20 4.68 7.40 -2.09
CA PHE A 20 5.55 7.43 -3.28
C PHE A 20 6.38 8.70 -3.40
N GLY A 21 5.79 9.86 -3.13
CA GLY A 21 6.52 11.13 -3.13
C GLY A 21 7.65 11.15 -2.08
N TYR A 22 7.38 10.59 -0.91
CA TYR A 22 8.38 10.46 0.16
C TYR A 22 9.50 9.51 -0.22
N PHE A 23 9.18 8.33 -0.77
CA PHE A 23 10.18 7.36 -1.21
C PHE A 23 11.02 7.90 -2.38
N ALA A 24 10.40 8.53 -3.35
CA ALA A 24 11.11 9.17 -4.45
C ALA A 24 12.15 10.18 -3.93
N LYS A 25 11.74 11.06 -3.02
CA LYS A 25 12.65 12.02 -2.38
C LYS A 25 13.80 11.35 -1.63
N THR A 26 13.51 10.27 -0.89
CA THR A 26 14.52 9.51 -0.14
C THR A 26 15.53 8.84 -1.07
N LEU A 27 15.10 8.43 -2.27
CA LEU A 27 15.94 7.86 -3.32
C LEU A 27 16.62 8.91 -4.19
N GLY A 28 16.48 10.20 -3.88
CA GLY A 28 17.07 11.30 -4.65
C GLY A 28 16.33 11.60 -5.98
N VAL A 29 15.11 11.07 -6.13
CA VAL A 29 14.27 11.31 -7.31
C VAL A 29 13.28 12.44 -7.02
N ASN A 30 13.40 13.55 -7.77
CA ASN A 30 12.47 14.66 -7.66
C ASN A 30 11.43 14.56 -8.80
N PHE A 31 10.18 14.26 -8.43
CA PHE A 31 9.10 14.10 -9.40
C PHE A 31 8.82 15.39 -10.20
N ASP A 32 8.85 16.55 -9.54
CA ASP A 32 8.61 17.83 -10.22
C ASP A 32 9.72 18.13 -11.24
N TYR A 33 10.99 17.92 -10.87
CA TYR A 33 12.12 18.10 -11.77
C TYR A 33 12.04 17.22 -13.01
N HIS A 34 11.60 15.98 -12.84
CA HIS A 34 11.43 15.02 -13.94
C HIS A 34 10.12 15.19 -14.70
N GLY A 35 9.22 16.04 -14.23
CA GLY A 35 7.89 16.23 -14.81
C GLY A 35 7.01 15.00 -14.64
N ILE A 36 7.13 14.27 -13.51
CA ILE A 36 6.33 13.10 -13.17
C ILE A 36 5.13 13.55 -12.34
N CYS A 37 3.92 13.21 -12.80
CA CYS A 37 2.70 13.43 -12.05
C CYS A 37 2.22 12.13 -11.42
N LEU A 38 2.11 12.11 -10.09
CA LEU A 38 1.51 11.00 -9.36
C LEU A 38 0.00 11.21 -9.27
N ILE A 39 -0.79 10.18 -9.56
CA ILE A 39 -2.25 10.24 -9.58
C ILE A 39 -2.81 9.13 -8.71
N ASN A 40 -3.61 9.50 -7.71
CA ASN A 40 -4.47 8.55 -7.00
C ASN A 40 -5.72 8.28 -7.84
N ALA A 41 -5.87 7.06 -8.32
CA ALA A 41 -7.00 6.65 -9.16
C ALA A 41 -8.29 6.43 -8.36
N ARG A 42 -8.20 6.37 -7.02
CA ARG A 42 -9.33 6.10 -6.11
C ARG A 42 -10.06 4.79 -6.44
N GLY A 43 -9.26 3.76 -6.66
CA GLY A 43 -9.69 2.40 -6.91
C GLY A 43 -9.17 1.82 -8.22
N GLU A 44 -8.94 0.53 -8.20
CA GLU A 44 -8.40 -0.30 -9.27
C GLU A 44 -9.05 -0.06 -10.64
N SER A 45 -10.40 -0.08 -10.68
CA SER A 45 -11.15 0.04 -11.92
C SER A 45 -10.98 1.38 -12.65
N SER A 46 -10.48 2.39 -11.96
CA SER A 46 -10.23 3.73 -12.51
C SER A 46 -8.85 3.86 -13.14
N ILE A 47 -7.87 3.06 -12.72
CA ILE A 47 -6.47 3.14 -13.21
C ILE A 47 -6.43 3.02 -14.74
N SER A 48 -7.04 1.96 -15.29
CA SER A 48 -7.00 1.72 -16.73
C SER A 48 -7.68 2.83 -17.54
N LYS A 49 -8.79 3.39 -17.02
CA LYS A 49 -9.54 4.47 -17.67
C LYS A 49 -8.72 5.76 -17.71
N ILE A 50 -8.11 6.12 -16.56
CA ILE A 50 -7.25 7.31 -16.46
C ILE A 50 -6.01 7.14 -17.34
N ALA A 51 -5.37 5.96 -17.32
CA ALA A 51 -4.23 5.67 -18.18
C ALA A 51 -4.56 5.81 -19.66
N GLN A 52 -5.72 5.30 -20.12
CA GLN A 52 -6.16 5.48 -21.50
C GLN A 52 -6.40 6.94 -21.85
N LEU A 53 -7.01 7.71 -20.95
CA LEU A 53 -7.25 9.14 -21.14
C LEU A 53 -5.93 9.89 -21.31
N VAL A 54 -4.99 9.71 -20.39
CA VAL A 54 -3.69 10.40 -20.38
C VAL A 54 -2.88 10.05 -21.64
N ARG A 55 -2.89 8.77 -22.05
CA ARG A 55 -2.20 8.32 -23.27
C ARG A 55 -2.76 8.92 -24.56
N ARG A 56 -4.04 9.33 -24.60
CA ARG A 56 -4.60 10.06 -25.74
C ARG A 56 -3.96 11.44 -25.94
N PHE A 57 -3.37 11.99 -24.87
CA PHE A 57 -2.57 13.22 -24.93
C PHE A 57 -1.07 12.95 -25.14
N HIS A 58 -0.72 11.72 -25.57
CA HIS A 58 0.65 11.28 -25.79
C HIS A 58 1.55 11.33 -24.55
N ILE A 59 0.93 11.29 -23.35
CA ILE A 59 1.67 11.25 -22.08
C ILE A 59 1.80 9.78 -21.64
N PRO A 60 3.02 9.28 -21.43
CA PRO A 60 3.25 7.95 -20.90
C PRO A 60 2.56 7.77 -19.52
N ALA A 61 1.93 6.64 -19.33
CA ALA A 61 1.26 6.31 -18.07
C ALA A 61 1.76 4.97 -17.54
N VAL A 62 2.38 4.99 -16.38
CA VAL A 62 2.79 3.82 -15.58
C VAL A 62 1.67 3.53 -14.59
N CYS A 63 1.27 2.27 -14.48
CA CYS A 63 0.18 1.83 -13.60
C CYS A 63 0.74 0.85 -12.57
N LEU A 64 0.47 1.09 -11.29
CA LEU A 64 0.72 0.14 -10.21
C LEU A 64 -0.61 -0.39 -9.71
N TYR A 65 -0.71 -1.71 -9.65
CA TYR A 65 -1.87 -2.45 -9.15
C TYR A 65 -1.47 -3.33 -7.97
N ASP A 66 -2.42 -3.63 -7.12
CA ASP A 66 -2.30 -4.71 -6.16
C ASP A 66 -2.17 -6.05 -6.89
N ARG A 67 -1.41 -6.99 -6.33
CA ARG A 67 -1.16 -8.29 -6.95
C ARG A 67 -2.40 -9.16 -7.08
N ASP A 68 -3.40 -8.98 -6.22
CA ASP A 68 -4.62 -9.78 -6.26
C ASP A 68 -5.43 -9.64 -7.57
N VAL A 69 -5.20 -8.55 -8.32
CA VAL A 69 -5.84 -8.34 -9.64
C VAL A 69 -4.95 -8.71 -10.83
N MET A 70 -3.78 -9.28 -10.59
CA MET A 70 -2.81 -9.63 -11.65
C MET A 70 -3.40 -10.57 -12.71
N GLY A 71 -4.28 -11.50 -12.30
CA GLY A 71 -4.92 -12.47 -13.20
C GLY A 71 -5.96 -11.86 -14.13
N THR A 72 -6.51 -10.70 -13.81
CA THR A 72 -7.56 -10.01 -14.57
C THR A 72 -7.07 -8.77 -15.30
N THR A 73 -5.89 -8.24 -14.91
CA THR A 73 -5.31 -7.04 -15.47
C THR A 73 -4.42 -7.34 -16.67
N ARG A 74 -4.65 -6.60 -17.78
CA ARG A 74 -3.82 -6.75 -18.98
C ARG A 74 -2.38 -6.36 -18.72
N GLN A 75 -1.46 -7.29 -18.93
CA GLN A 75 -0.01 -7.09 -18.82
C GLN A 75 0.51 -6.15 -19.91
N SER A 76 1.43 -5.29 -19.54
CA SER A 76 2.18 -4.43 -20.48
C SER A 76 3.50 -3.96 -19.80
N PRO A 77 4.49 -3.43 -20.56
CA PRO A 77 5.73 -2.90 -19.98
C PRO A 77 5.53 -1.71 -19.01
N TYR A 78 4.35 -1.13 -18.98
CA TYR A 78 4.00 0.00 -18.13
C TYR A 78 2.99 -0.35 -17.04
N VAL A 79 2.77 -1.65 -16.81
CA VAL A 79 1.90 -2.18 -15.76
C VAL A 79 2.74 -2.97 -14.77
N PHE A 80 2.73 -2.55 -13.53
CA PHE A 80 3.45 -3.14 -12.42
C PHE A 80 2.45 -3.63 -11.38
N PHE A 81 2.89 -4.60 -10.60
CA PHE A 81 2.11 -5.15 -9.49
C PHE A 81 2.97 -5.16 -8.23
N THR A 82 2.31 -5.09 -7.08
CA THR A 82 2.95 -5.32 -5.80
C THR A 82 3.56 -6.73 -5.73
N ASP A 83 4.62 -6.91 -4.96
CA ASP A 83 5.27 -8.22 -4.77
C ASP A 83 4.39 -9.18 -3.96
N PHE A 84 3.65 -8.64 -3.00
CA PHE A 84 2.66 -9.35 -2.20
C PHE A 84 1.25 -8.93 -2.60
N ILE A 85 0.25 -9.42 -1.87
CA ILE A 85 -1.18 -9.29 -2.23
C ILE A 85 -1.65 -7.85 -2.40
N CYS A 86 -1.01 -6.91 -1.69
CA CYS A 86 -1.26 -5.47 -1.80
C CYS A 86 -0.08 -4.67 -1.25
N TYR A 87 -0.10 -3.37 -1.49
CA TYR A 87 0.96 -2.45 -1.14
C TYR A 87 1.29 -2.43 0.36
N GLU A 88 0.30 -2.45 1.25
CA GLU A 88 0.56 -2.47 2.69
C GLU A 88 1.31 -3.73 3.13
N MET A 89 1.06 -4.87 2.48
CA MET A 89 1.82 -6.09 2.76
C MET A 89 3.28 -5.96 2.27
N ASP A 90 3.52 -5.33 1.13
CA ASP A 90 4.87 -5.02 0.65
C ASP A 90 5.63 -4.18 1.67
N VAL A 91 4.99 -3.14 2.22
CA VAL A 91 5.58 -2.28 3.26
C VAL A 91 5.93 -3.09 4.51
N VAL A 92 5.00 -3.91 5.02
CA VAL A 92 5.25 -4.77 6.20
C VAL A 92 6.40 -5.72 5.95
N LYS A 93 6.37 -6.46 4.85
CA LYS A 93 7.42 -7.45 4.49
C LYS A 93 8.78 -6.80 4.31
N SER A 94 8.82 -5.69 3.58
CA SER A 94 10.05 -4.94 3.35
C SER A 94 10.62 -4.37 4.65
N CYS A 95 9.77 -3.80 5.50
CA CYS A 95 10.19 -3.28 6.80
C CYS A 95 10.77 -4.41 7.69
N LEU A 96 10.08 -5.54 7.79
CA LEU A 96 10.55 -6.70 8.56
C LEU A 96 11.89 -7.25 8.04
N ALA A 97 12.07 -7.27 6.72
CA ALA A 97 13.30 -7.77 6.10
C ALA A 97 14.51 -6.84 6.32
N HIS A 98 14.32 -5.52 6.24
CA HIS A 98 15.42 -4.54 6.22
C HIS A 98 15.63 -3.80 7.54
N ARG A 99 14.60 -3.61 8.35
CA ARG A 99 14.65 -2.86 9.62
C ARG A 99 14.30 -3.69 10.84
N GLY A 100 13.77 -4.90 10.61
CA GLY A 100 13.24 -5.74 11.66
C GLY A 100 11.95 -5.17 12.27
N ARG A 101 11.41 -5.88 13.26
CA ARG A 101 10.12 -5.53 13.87
C ARG A 101 10.14 -4.23 14.69
N LYS A 102 11.31 -3.81 15.20
CA LYS A 102 11.40 -2.68 16.13
C LYS A 102 10.80 -1.39 15.57
N ALA A 103 11.00 -1.12 14.28
CA ALA A 103 10.45 0.07 13.64
C ALA A 103 8.91 0.03 13.58
N LEU A 104 8.32 -1.11 13.24
CA LEU A 104 6.86 -1.29 13.22
C LEU A 104 6.28 -1.28 14.65
N ASP A 105 6.94 -1.94 15.60
CA ASP A 105 6.53 -1.93 17.01
C ASP A 105 6.47 -0.50 17.56
N GLN A 106 7.48 0.32 17.24
CA GLN A 106 7.54 1.69 17.72
C GLN A 106 6.43 2.54 17.10
N VAL A 107 6.33 2.57 15.76
CA VAL A 107 5.32 3.40 15.07
C VAL A 107 3.90 3.01 15.50
N ILE A 108 3.59 1.71 15.51
CA ILE A 108 2.25 1.25 15.87
C ILE A 108 1.97 1.45 17.36
N GLY A 109 2.98 1.24 18.23
CA GLY A 109 2.86 1.49 19.65
C GLY A 109 2.58 2.96 19.96
N ASP A 110 3.34 3.88 19.34
CA ASP A 110 3.15 5.32 19.52
C ASP A 110 1.74 5.77 19.07
N MET A 111 1.23 5.20 17.97
CA MET A 111 -0.11 5.49 17.46
C MET A 111 -1.21 4.88 18.35
N GLU A 112 -1.02 3.65 18.85
CA GLU A 112 -1.95 3.05 19.82
C GLU A 112 -2.01 3.85 21.13
N ASP A 113 -0.89 4.39 21.59
CA ASP A 113 -0.84 5.25 22.77
C ASP A 113 -1.50 6.62 22.51
N ALA A 114 -1.47 7.10 21.27
CA ALA A 114 -2.20 8.29 20.83
C ALA A 114 -3.73 8.09 20.69
N GLY A 115 -4.20 6.84 20.80
CA GLY A 115 -5.61 6.49 20.76
C GLY A 115 -6.07 5.82 19.45
N ASP A 116 -5.19 5.65 18.49
CA ASP A 116 -5.49 4.88 17.29
C ASP A 116 -5.53 3.38 17.61
N ALA A 117 -6.43 2.65 17.00
CA ALA A 117 -6.60 1.24 17.28
C ALA A 117 -7.11 0.45 16.09
N VAL A 118 -6.66 -0.79 15.99
CA VAL A 118 -7.28 -1.79 15.12
C VAL A 118 -8.49 -2.37 15.83
N ASN A 119 -9.65 -2.25 15.22
CA ASN A 119 -10.87 -2.88 15.74
C ASN A 119 -11.16 -4.23 15.06
N THR A 120 -12.08 -4.98 15.63
CA THR A 120 -12.47 -6.31 15.11
C THR A 120 -12.96 -6.28 13.66
N SER A 121 -13.59 -5.19 13.22
CA SER A 121 -14.05 -5.05 11.83
C SER A 121 -12.88 -4.93 10.86
N LEU A 122 -11.86 -4.14 11.22
CA LEU A 122 -10.64 -3.98 10.41
C LEU A 122 -9.84 -5.28 10.34
N ILE A 123 -9.73 -6.01 11.47
CA ILE A 123 -9.11 -7.34 11.51
C ILE A 123 -9.83 -8.32 10.57
N LYS A 124 -11.18 -8.31 10.56
CA LYS A 124 -11.95 -9.16 9.64
C LYS A 124 -11.68 -8.78 8.16
N LYS A 125 -11.63 -7.50 7.83
CA LYS A 125 -11.32 -7.03 6.47
C LYS A 125 -9.90 -7.45 6.04
N ALA A 126 -8.92 -7.27 6.91
CA ALA A 126 -7.54 -7.68 6.65
C ALA A 126 -7.43 -9.20 6.46
N GLY A 127 -8.09 -9.99 7.31
CA GLY A 127 -8.15 -11.44 7.18
C GLY A 127 -8.80 -11.89 5.87
N ALA A 128 -9.89 -11.25 5.47
CA ALA A 128 -10.56 -11.53 4.19
C ALA A 128 -9.66 -11.21 3.00
N LYS A 129 -8.93 -10.07 3.03
CA LYS A 129 -7.96 -9.70 1.99
C LYS A 129 -6.85 -10.76 1.85
N LEU A 130 -6.40 -11.36 2.95
CA LEU A 130 -5.37 -12.42 2.95
C LEU A 130 -5.93 -13.83 2.71
N GLY A 131 -7.23 -14.01 2.54
CA GLY A 131 -7.86 -15.32 2.38
C GLY A 131 -7.81 -16.19 3.64
N LEU A 132 -7.66 -15.60 4.83
CA LEU A 132 -7.58 -16.34 6.08
C LEU A 132 -8.93 -16.95 6.49
N PRO A 133 -8.93 -18.11 7.19
CA PRO A 133 -10.15 -18.75 7.67
C PRO A 133 -10.98 -17.80 8.55
N LYS A 134 -12.32 -17.86 8.43
CA LYS A 134 -13.22 -17.16 9.33
C LYS A 134 -12.97 -17.64 10.76
N GLY A 135 -12.69 -16.71 11.68
CA GLY A 135 -12.40 -17.04 13.08
C GLY A 135 -10.94 -16.89 13.49
N TYR A 136 -10.04 -16.62 12.56
CA TYR A 136 -8.68 -16.21 12.92
C TYR A 136 -8.71 -14.76 13.41
N TYR A 137 -8.61 -14.57 14.73
CA TYR A 137 -8.61 -13.24 15.36
C TYR A 137 -7.38 -13.10 16.26
N PRO A 138 -6.31 -12.44 15.78
CA PRO A 138 -5.23 -12.07 16.68
C PRO A 138 -5.72 -11.03 17.71
N PRO A 139 -5.00 -10.87 18.81
CA PRO A 139 -5.28 -9.80 19.78
C PRO A 139 -5.35 -8.43 19.10
N VAL A 140 -6.24 -7.56 19.55
CA VAL A 140 -6.47 -6.22 18.99
C VAL A 140 -5.48 -5.15 19.49
N LYS A 141 -4.47 -5.54 20.26
CA LYS A 141 -3.39 -4.65 20.72
C LYS A 141 -2.05 -5.34 20.57
N LEU A 142 -1.05 -4.60 20.10
CA LEU A 142 0.31 -5.10 19.86
C LEU A 142 0.91 -5.79 21.09
N LYS A 143 0.75 -5.19 22.27
CA LYS A 143 1.27 -5.73 23.55
C LYS A 143 0.69 -7.09 23.95
N ASN A 144 -0.44 -7.48 23.39
CA ASN A 144 -1.10 -8.75 23.69
C ASN A 144 -0.68 -9.88 22.74
N ILE A 145 0.16 -9.59 21.74
CA ILE A 145 0.65 -10.57 20.78
C ILE A 145 1.94 -11.18 21.31
N ASN A 146 2.00 -12.52 21.30
CA ASN A 146 3.24 -13.20 21.67
C ASN A 146 4.39 -12.77 20.71
N PRO A 147 5.49 -12.17 21.23
CA PRO A 147 6.60 -11.70 20.42
C PRO A 147 7.29 -12.76 19.57
N ARG A 148 7.11 -14.03 19.90
CA ARG A 148 7.67 -15.18 19.15
C ARG A 148 6.75 -15.65 18.02
N ASN A 149 5.49 -15.22 18.03
CA ASN A 149 4.54 -15.58 16.96
C ASN A 149 4.66 -14.58 15.81
N ARG A 150 5.57 -14.89 14.88
CA ARG A 150 5.87 -14.03 13.72
C ARG A 150 4.66 -13.83 12.81
N GLU A 151 3.86 -14.88 12.60
CA GLU A 151 2.67 -14.81 11.73
C GLU A 151 1.61 -13.88 12.32
N ALA A 152 1.33 -13.99 13.62
CA ALA A 152 0.39 -13.11 14.30
C ALA A 152 0.84 -11.65 14.31
N LEU A 153 2.15 -11.40 14.48
CA LEU A 153 2.72 -10.05 14.41
C LEU A 153 2.61 -9.46 13.00
N GLU A 154 3.02 -10.22 11.99
CA GLU A 154 2.94 -9.79 10.59
C GLU A 154 1.51 -9.47 10.18
N PHE A 155 0.57 -10.35 10.54
CA PHE A 155 -0.85 -10.11 10.31
C PHE A 155 -1.33 -8.84 11.04
N TYR A 156 -0.90 -8.62 12.29
CA TYR A 156 -1.28 -7.45 13.06
C TYR A 156 -0.78 -6.14 12.42
N TYR A 157 0.50 -6.10 12.03
CA TYR A 157 1.06 -4.94 11.32
C TYR A 157 0.32 -4.66 10.02
N PHE A 158 0.03 -5.72 9.26
CA PHE A 158 -0.76 -5.60 8.05
C PHE A 158 -2.18 -5.07 8.34
N ALA A 159 -2.88 -5.67 9.30
CA ALA A 159 -4.24 -5.24 9.66
C ALA A 159 -4.27 -3.78 10.11
N TRP A 160 -3.23 -3.34 10.82
CA TRP A 160 -3.10 -1.97 11.28
C TRP A 160 -2.93 -0.99 10.10
N LEU A 161 -1.98 -1.23 9.21
CA LEU A 161 -1.76 -0.39 8.03
C LEU A 161 -2.94 -0.44 7.07
N TYR A 162 -3.47 -1.62 6.78
CA TYR A 162 -4.59 -1.82 5.87
C TYR A 162 -5.89 -1.20 6.39
N GLY A 163 -6.07 -1.18 7.71
CA GLY A 163 -7.27 -0.64 8.36
C GLY A 163 -7.27 0.88 8.50
N ASN A 164 -6.10 1.50 8.62
CA ASN A 164 -5.92 2.92 8.87
C ASN A 164 -5.47 3.67 7.59
N LYS A 165 -5.93 3.21 6.43
CA LYS A 165 -5.69 3.91 5.15
C LYS A 165 -6.26 5.33 5.21
N GLY A 166 -5.40 6.32 4.96
CA GLY A 166 -5.82 7.72 4.87
C GLY A 166 -5.89 8.47 6.20
N VAL A 167 -5.29 7.94 7.26
CA VAL A 167 -5.04 8.67 8.51
C VAL A 167 -3.69 9.36 8.44
#